data_a8c102d51616fc85eab94595a76e81bc
#
_entry.id   a8c102d51616fc85eab94595a76e81bc
#
_cell.length_a   1.000
_cell.length_b   1.000
_cell.length_c   1.000
_cell.angle_alpha   90.00
_cell.angle_beta   90.00
_cell.angle_gamma   90.00
#
_symmetry.space_group_name_H-M   'P 1'
#
loop_
_entity.id
_entity.type
_entity.pdbx_description
1 polymer ?
#
loop_
_entity_poly.entity_id
_entity_poly.type
_entity_poly.pdbx_seq_one_letter_code
_entity_poly.pdbx_strand_id
1 'polypeptide(L)'
;NIGGVGATLAAKIDTSATGGVWGGAVTSAVYYLVTSASGSTQITGNGGSGRSVAHVWEITGYNSSTPTATATAQNTDNTSFSKTISLSTQYNGCTIGSGMTEDTSPAGSVTVSNSDQIVQIDLESATNHYTWKDEGTSLGTTNYLCNQNNPASNLNAGSTIQQLAAAHWK
;
A
#
# COMPACT_ATOMS: atom_id res chain seq x y z
N ASN A 1 -15.76 -2.77 -5.50
CA ASN A 1 -16.54 -4.03 -5.43
C ASN A 1 -15.68 -5.18 -5.93
N ILE A 2 -15.85 -6.34 -5.33
CA ILE A 2 -15.24 -7.60 -5.76
C ILE A 2 -16.40 -8.56 -6.05
N GLY A 3 -16.53 -9.06 -7.29
CA GLY A 3 -17.64 -9.93 -7.69
C GLY A 3 -19.03 -9.33 -7.48
N GLY A 4 -19.17 -8.01 -7.59
CA GLY A 4 -20.43 -7.30 -7.35
C GLY A 4 -20.75 -7.05 -5.87
N VAL A 5 -19.94 -7.57 -4.94
CA VAL A 5 -20.09 -7.34 -3.48
C VAL A 5 -19.20 -6.19 -3.06
N GLY A 6 -19.69 -5.34 -2.16
CA GLY A 6 -18.90 -4.22 -1.60
C GLY A 6 -17.72 -4.74 -0.79
N ALA A 7 -16.49 -4.32 -1.12
CA ALA A 7 -15.33 -4.60 -0.30
C ALA A 7 -15.31 -3.70 0.94
N THR A 8 -14.84 -4.24 2.05
CA THR A 8 -14.70 -3.51 3.31
C THR A 8 -13.35 -2.84 3.37
N LEU A 9 -13.31 -1.59 3.82
CA LEU A 9 -12.07 -0.85 4.05
C LEU A 9 -11.37 -1.38 5.31
N ALA A 10 -10.11 -1.78 5.19
CA ALA A 10 -9.27 -2.18 6.31
C ALA A 10 -8.41 -1.03 6.81
N ALA A 11 -7.67 -0.40 5.92
CA ALA A 11 -6.79 0.73 6.24
C ALA A 11 -6.77 1.72 5.08
N LYS A 12 -6.70 3.01 5.38
CA LYS A 12 -6.66 4.09 4.38
C LYS A 12 -5.89 5.28 4.90
N ILE A 13 -5.11 5.87 4.04
CA ILE A 13 -4.53 7.19 4.25
C ILE A 13 -4.79 8.06 3.04
N ASP A 14 -5.32 9.26 3.29
CA ASP A 14 -5.53 10.30 2.28
C ASP A 14 -4.65 11.50 2.62
N THR A 15 -3.98 12.05 1.64
CA THR A 15 -3.49 13.42 1.76
C THR A 15 -4.32 14.34 0.89
N SER A 16 -4.81 15.41 1.48
CA SER A 16 -5.14 16.59 0.71
C SER A 16 -3.81 17.21 0.27
N ALA A 17 -3.44 16.98 -0.99
CA ALA A 17 -2.17 17.46 -1.52
C ALA A 17 -2.15 18.98 -1.59
N THR A 18 -1.48 19.58 -0.64
CA THR A 18 -1.07 21.00 -0.72
C THR A 18 0.40 21.07 -1.19
N GLY A 19 0.81 20.32 -2.19
CA GLY A 19 2.20 20.38 -2.63
C GLY A 19 2.69 19.30 -3.59
N GLY A 20 1.88 18.34 -3.97
CA GLY A 20 2.27 17.37 -4.98
C GLY A 20 2.40 17.99 -6.37
N VAL A 21 3.26 17.44 -7.21
CA VAL A 21 3.48 17.87 -8.61
C VAL A 21 2.16 17.96 -9.40
N TRP A 22 1.17 17.20 -8.99
CA TRP A 22 -0.11 17.06 -9.67
C TRP A 22 -1.29 17.76 -8.97
N GLY A 23 -1.08 18.38 -7.80
CA GLY A 23 -2.12 19.16 -7.10
C GLY A 23 -3.38 18.39 -6.71
N GLY A 24 -3.33 17.07 -6.67
CA GLY A 24 -4.45 16.20 -6.39
C GLY A 24 -4.34 15.46 -5.05
N ALA A 25 -5.48 15.01 -4.51
CA ALA A 25 -5.48 14.12 -3.36
C ALA A 25 -4.95 12.74 -3.75
N VAL A 26 -4.07 12.20 -2.93
CA VAL A 26 -3.48 10.88 -3.11
C VAL A 26 -3.97 9.95 -2.02
N THR A 27 -4.29 8.73 -2.38
CA THR A 27 -4.83 7.74 -1.44
C THR A 27 -4.08 6.43 -1.56
N SER A 28 -3.66 5.88 -0.42
CA SER A 28 -3.25 4.49 -0.31
C SER A 28 -4.21 3.75 0.62
N ALA A 29 -4.73 2.61 0.19
CA ALA A 29 -5.74 1.88 0.95
C ALA A 29 -5.66 0.37 0.76
N VAL A 30 -6.04 -0.37 1.79
CA VAL A 30 -6.26 -1.81 1.77
C VAL A 30 -7.75 -2.07 1.97
N TYR A 31 -8.36 -2.79 1.04
CA TYR A 31 -9.73 -3.28 1.12
C TYR A 31 -9.72 -4.80 1.14
N TYR A 32 -10.70 -5.39 1.78
CA TYR A 32 -10.85 -6.83 1.81
C TYR A 32 -12.30 -7.27 1.58
N LEU A 33 -12.45 -8.49 1.14
CA LEU A 33 -13.72 -9.20 1.06
C LEU A 33 -13.49 -10.65 1.48
N VAL A 34 -14.30 -11.13 2.40
CA VAL A 34 -14.38 -12.55 2.72
C VAL A 34 -15.34 -13.20 1.75
N THR A 35 -14.86 -14.16 0.99
CA THR A 35 -15.65 -14.87 -0.01
C THR A 35 -15.34 -16.36 0.00
N SER A 36 -16.35 -17.17 -0.24
CA SER A 36 -16.21 -18.59 -0.55
C SER A 36 -16.35 -18.86 -2.05
N ALA A 37 -16.43 -17.81 -2.87
CA ALA A 37 -16.59 -17.95 -4.31
C ALA A 37 -15.35 -18.59 -4.93
N SER A 38 -15.57 -19.53 -5.84
CA SER A 38 -14.54 -20.10 -6.71
C SER A 38 -14.77 -19.63 -8.14
N GLY A 39 -13.68 -19.48 -8.91
CA GLY A 39 -13.73 -19.07 -10.31
C GLY A 39 -13.32 -17.62 -10.53
N SER A 40 -13.61 -17.08 -11.69
CA SER A 40 -13.25 -15.69 -12.04
C SER A 40 -14.08 -14.69 -11.26
N THR A 41 -13.41 -13.73 -10.62
CA THR A 41 -14.06 -12.65 -9.88
C THR A 41 -13.68 -11.31 -10.48
N GLN A 42 -14.68 -10.52 -10.86
CA GLN A 42 -14.44 -9.17 -11.36
C GLN A 42 -14.20 -8.20 -10.20
N ILE A 43 -13.15 -7.41 -10.32
CA ILE A 43 -12.85 -6.32 -9.39
C ILE A 43 -13.14 -5.00 -10.07
N THR A 44 -14.01 -4.21 -9.47
CA THR A 44 -14.36 -2.88 -9.96
C THR A 44 -13.95 -1.83 -8.95
N GLY A 45 -13.07 -0.92 -9.34
CA GLY A 45 -12.74 0.29 -8.59
C GLY A 45 -13.43 1.50 -9.23
N ASN A 46 -14.14 2.28 -8.45
CA ASN A 46 -14.58 3.61 -8.85
C ASN A 46 -13.55 4.62 -8.33
N GLY A 47 -12.48 4.80 -9.09
CA GLY A 47 -11.60 5.97 -8.92
C GLY A 47 -12.31 7.20 -9.51
N GLY A 48 -12.22 8.35 -8.86
CA GLY A 48 -12.70 9.62 -9.42
C GLY A 48 -12.03 9.95 -10.77
N SER A 49 -11.89 11.21 -11.11
CA SER A 49 -11.20 11.66 -12.34
C SER A 49 -9.68 11.40 -12.36
N GLY A 50 -9.14 10.80 -11.30
CA GLY A 50 -7.71 10.49 -11.15
C GLY A 50 -7.33 9.10 -11.64
N ARG A 51 -6.04 8.81 -11.59
CA ARG A 51 -5.48 7.49 -11.90
C ARG A 51 -5.63 6.57 -10.71
N SER A 52 -5.90 5.30 -10.97
CA SER A 52 -6.09 4.28 -9.96
C SER A 52 -5.36 3.00 -10.36
N VAL A 53 -4.73 2.37 -9.39
CA VAL A 53 -4.17 1.03 -9.52
C VAL A 53 -4.78 0.16 -8.44
N ALA A 54 -5.14 -1.06 -8.78
CA ALA A 54 -5.56 -2.07 -7.84
C ALA A 54 -4.69 -3.32 -7.99
N HIS A 55 -4.15 -3.77 -6.87
CA HIS A 55 -3.52 -5.07 -6.74
C HIS A 55 -4.43 -5.98 -5.94
N VAL A 56 -4.42 -7.24 -6.27
CA VAL A 56 -5.28 -8.24 -5.62
C VAL A 56 -4.43 -9.34 -5.02
N TRP A 57 -4.63 -9.60 -3.75
CA TRP A 57 -4.04 -10.69 -3.04
C TRP A 57 -5.14 -11.64 -2.59
N GLU A 58 -4.99 -12.92 -2.87
CA GLU A 58 -5.78 -13.96 -2.22
C GLU A 58 -5.02 -14.44 -0.99
N ILE A 59 -5.71 -14.44 0.15
CA ILE A 59 -5.19 -15.00 1.40
C ILE A 59 -6.15 -16.09 1.89
N THR A 60 -5.61 -17.26 2.20
CA THR A 60 -6.37 -18.44 2.62
C THR A 60 -5.81 -19.01 3.92
N GLY A 61 -6.64 -19.75 4.65
CA GLY A 61 -6.18 -20.44 5.86
C GLY A 61 -6.10 -19.59 7.13
N TYR A 62 -6.62 -18.36 7.09
CA TYR A 62 -6.64 -17.47 8.25
C TYR A 62 -7.95 -17.56 9.03
N ASN A 63 -7.86 -17.47 10.35
CA ASN A 63 -9.00 -17.66 11.25
C ASN A 63 -9.86 -16.40 11.40
N SER A 64 -9.34 -15.25 11.06
CA SER A 64 -10.05 -13.98 11.21
C SER A 64 -10.63 -13.50 9.87
N SER A 65 -11.94 -13.27 9.86
CA SER A 65 -12.61 -12.63 8.71
C SER A 65 -12.41 -11.11 8.66
N THR A 66 -11.84 -10.52 9.70
CA THR A 66 -11.52 -9.08 9.78
C THR A 66 -10.05 -8.91 10.15
N PRO A 67 -9.41 -7.80 9.74
CA PRO A 67 -8.05 -7.54 10.18
C PRO A 67 -7.98 -7.45 11.71
N THR A 68 -6.94 -8.03 12.28
CA THR A 68 -6.64 -7.97 13.72
C THR A 68 -5.83 -6.74 14.09
N ALA A 69 -5.14 -6.14 13.12
CA ALA A 69 -4.45 -4.87 13.26
C ALA A 69 -4.43 -4.11 11.94
N THR A 70 -4.42 -2.79 12.04
CA THR A 70 -4.27 -1.88 10.89
C THR A 70 -3.33 -0.74 11.26
N ALA A 71 -2.62 -0.21 10.27
CA ALA A 71 -1.77 0.95 10.45
C ALA A 71 -1.73 1.81 9.18
N THR A 72 -1.36 3.07 9.37
CA THR A 72 -1.04 4.00 8.29
C THR A 72 0.21 4.77 8.64
N ALA A 73 0.97 5.17 7.64
CA ALA A 73 2.13 6.04 7.82
C ALA A 73 2.29 6.95 6.59
N GLN A 74 2.84 8.12 6.82
CA GLN A 74 3.04 9.12 5.78
C GLN A 74 4.38 9.83 5.97
N ASN A 75 5.00 10.19 4.86
CA ASN A 75 6.10 11.13 4.81
C ASN A 75 5.74 12.28 3.86
N THR A 76 5.91 13.51 4.29
CA THR A 76 5.63 14.73 3.52
C THR A 76 6.79 15.73 3.59
N ASP A 77 7.94 15.31 4.11
CA ASP A 77 9.05 16.23 4.43
C ASP A 77 10.01 16.46 3.26
N ASN A 78 9.75 15.89 2.09
CA ASN A 78 10.57 16.03 0.86
C ASN A 78 12.06 15.64 1.01
N THR A 79 12.42 14.98 2.10
CA THR A 79 13.81 14.69 2.43
C THR A 79 14.15 13.21 2.38
N SER A 80 13.15 12.34 2.34
CA SER A 80 13.37 10.91 2.43
C SER A 80 12.36 10.12 1.58
N PHE A 81 12.88 9.18 0.81
CA PHE A 81 12.11 8.16 0.10
C PHE A 81 11.88 6.90 0.96
N SER A 82 12.06 7.00 2.25
CA SER A 82 11.93 5.89 3.19
C SER A 82 10.89 6.20 4.24
N LYS A 83 9.95 5.28 4.45
CA LYS A 83 8.97 5.35 5.53
C LYS A 83 8.74 3.98 6.13
N THR A 84 8.69 3.94 7.45
CA THR A 84 8.34 2.74 8.19
C THR A 84 6.87 2.78 8.59
N ILE A 85 6.19 1.65 8.39
CA ILE A 85 4.88 1.36 8.96
C ILE A 85 5.02 0.18 9.92
N SER A 86 4.43 0.30 11.10
CA SER A 86 4.55 -0.69 12.17
C SER A 86 3.17 -1.27 12.49
N LEU A 87 3.08 -2.61 12.51
CA LEU A 87 1.86 -3.32 12.87
C LEU A 87 2.11 -4.30 14.02
N SER A 88 1.09 -4.48 14.84
CA SER A 88 1.03 -5.62 15.76
C SER A 88 0.68 -6.88 14.97
N THR A 89 1.59 -7.84 14.93
CA THR A 89 1.45 -9.09 14.18
C THR A 89 1.30 -10.29 15.11
N GLN A 90 0.78 -11.37 14.57
CA GLN A 90 0.56 -12.63 15.29
C GLN A 90 1.23 -13.78 14.55
N TYR A 91 1.50 -14.89 15.26
CA TYR A 91 2.08 -16.08 14.65
C TYR A 91 1.24 -16.62 13.51
N ASN A 92 1.90 -16.98 12.41
CA ASN A 92 1.27 -17.52 11.21
C ASN A 92 0.17 -16.61 10.65
N GLY A 93 0.29 -15.32 10.86
CA GLY A 93 -0.61 -14.34 10.27
C GLY A 93 -0.14 -13.88 8.88
N CYS A 94 -0.94 -13.05 8.24
CA CYS A 94 -0.62 -12.42 6.97
C CYS A 94 -0.81 -10.90 7.05
N THR A 95 0.16 -10.17 6.58
CA THR A 95 0.06 -8.71 6.40
C THR A 95 -0.02 -8.38 4.91
N ILE A 96 -0.99 -7.55 4.56
CA ILE A 96 -1.09 -6.91 3.25
C ILE A 96 -0.91 -5.42 3.43
N GLY A 97 -0.02 -4.86 2.64
CA GLY A 97 0.18 -3.42 2.61
C GLY A 97 0.06 -2.83 1.21
N SER A 98 -0.21 -1.55 1.17
CA SER A 98 -0.27 -0.72 -0.02
C SER A 98 0.52 0.55 0.22
N GLY A 99 1.31 0.94 -0.75
CA GLY A 99 2.07 2.17 -0.70
C GLY A 99 2.00 2.92 -2.02
N MET A 100 2.16 4.21 -1.90
CA MET A 100 2.33 5.11 -3.02
C MET A 100 3.44 6.10 -2.73
N THR A 101 4.26 6.35 -3.73
CA THR A 101 5.27 7.41 -3.67
C THR A 101 5.09 8.29 -4.90
N GLU A 102 4.99 9.59 -4.68
CA GLU A 102 5.01 10.61 -5.71
C GLU A 102 6.34 11.36 -5.65
N ASP A 103 6.98 11.54 -6.80
CA ASP A 103 8.25 12.24 -6.95
C ASP A 103 8.28 13.00 -8.28
N THR A 104 9.20 13.93 -8.43
CA THR A 104 9.47 14.68 -9.66
C THR A 104 10.41 13.96 -10.64
N SER A 105 10.98 12.84 -10.24
CA SER A 105 11.97 12.06 -10.99
C SER A 105 11.39 10.74 -11.47
N PRO A 106 12.01 10.08 -12.47
CA PRO A 106 11.58 8.77 -12.91
C PRO A 106 11.47 7.79 -11.75
N ALA A 107 10.41 7.02 -11.78
CA ALA A 107 10.12 6.01 -10.78
C ALA A 107 11.30 5.04 -10.60
N GLY A 108 11.76 4.90 -9.37
CA GLY A 108 12.78 3.93 -8.98
C GLY A 108 12.18 2.62 -8.50
N SER A 109 13.02 1.64 -8.22
CA SER A 109 12.57 0.39 -7.59
C SER A 109 12.15 0.61 -6.14
N VAL A 110 11.10 -0.08 -5.71
CA VAL A 110 10.67 -0.09 -4.31
C VAL A 110 11.12 -1.38 -3.63
N THR A 111 11.61 -1.25 -2.42
CA THR A 111 11.87 -2.37 -1.52
C THR A 111 11.05 -2.22 -0.26
N VAL A 112 10.55 -3.33 0.28
CA VAL A 112 9.85 -3.37 1.56
C VAL A 112 10.52 -4.44 2.42
N SER A 113 11.08 -4.03 3.57
CA SER A 113 11.68 -4.98 4.49
C SER A 113 10.63 -5.90 5.10
N ASN A 114 11.02 -7.11 5.45
CA ASN A 114 10.13 -8.11 6.06
C ASN A 114 8.91 -8.49 5.21
N SER A 115 8.95 -8.30 3.91
CA SER A 115 7.91 -8.76 2.99
C SER A 115 8.38 -9.97 2.18
N ASP A 116 7.49 -10.91 1.92
CA ASP A 116 7.74 -12.07 1.06
C ASP A 116 7.59 -11.72 -0.41
N GLN A 117 6.66 -10.83 -0.71
CA GLN A 117 6.33 -10.45 -2.08
C GLN A 117 6.05 -8.96 -2.17
N ILE A 118 6.50 -8.36 -3.26
CA ILE A 118 6.22 -6.98 -3.64
C ILE A 118 5.76 -6.96 -5.09
N VAL A 119 4.71 -6.19 -5.37
CA VAL A 119 4.28 -5.86 -6.73
C VAL A 119 4.30 -4.35 -6.86
N GLN A 120 5.00 -3.86 -7.88
CA GLN A 120 5.12 -2.44 -8.19
C GLN A 120 4.53 -2.17 -9.57
N ILE A 121 3.84 -1.06 -9.71
CA ILE A 121 3.37 -0.51 -10.98
C ILE A 121 3.74 0.97 -11.03
N ASP A 122 4.49 1.33 -12.05
CA ASP A 122 4.84 2.72 -12.31
C ASP A 122 3.71 3.38 -13.09
N LEU A 123 3.10 4.38 -12.49
CA LEU A 123 2.11 5.23 -13.12
C LEU A 123 2.79 6.48 -13.66
N GLU A 124 3.32 6.43 -14.87
CA GLU A 124 4.14 7.50 -15.44
C GLU A 124 5.50 7.71 -14.74
N SER A 125 6.23 8.72 -15.22
CA SER A 125 7.62 8.97 -14.84
C SER A 125 7.85 9.40 -13.39
N ALA A 126 6.80 9.59 -12.58
CA ALA A 126 6.91 10.24 -11.28
C ALA A 126 6.11 9.58 -10.14
N THR A 127 5.33 8.54 -10.39
CA THR A 127 4.47 7.94 -9.37
C THR A 127 4.60 6.43 -9.35
N ASN A 128 5.00 5.90 -8.21
CA ASN A 128 5.04 4.47 -7.94
C ASN A 128 3.87 4.05 -7.07
N HIS A 129 3.13 3.06 -7.53
CA HIS A 129 2.22 2.28 -6.71
C HIS A 129 2.83 0.92 -6.43
N TYR A 130 2.75 0.48 -5.20
CA TYR A 130 3.22 -0.84 -4.82
C TYR A 130 2.36 -1.44 -3.72
N THR A 131 2.35 -2.76 -3.69
CA THR A 131 1.74 -3.53 -2.60
C THR A 131 2.71 -4.60 -2.16
N TRP A 132 2.58 -5.02 -0.93
CA TRP A 132 3.37 -6.14 -0.40
C TRP A 132 2.52 -7.12 0.38
N LYS A 133 3.03 -8.33 0.47
CA LYS A 133 2.48 -9.40 1.29
C LYS A 133 3.60 -9.97 2.16
N ASP A 134 3.29 -10.28 3.41
CA ASP A 134 4.15 -10.99 4.37
C ASP A 134 3.30 -12.08 5.03
N GLU A 135 3.66 -13.35 4.81
CA GLU A 135 2.99 -14.53 5.35
C GLU A 135 3.84 -15.16 6.47
N GLY A 136 3.18 -15.88 7.37
CA GLY A 136 3.90 -16.57 8.46
C GLY A 136 4.50 -15.61 9.48
N THR A 137 3.90 -14.44 9.66
CA THR A 137 4.39 -13.43 10.59
C THR A 137 4.64 -13.95 12.01
N SER A 138 5.55 -13.33 12.74
CA SER A 138 5.84 -13.61 14.14
C SER A 138 4.93 -12.81 15.07
N LEU A 139 4.83 -13.24 16.33
CA LEU A 139 4.13 -12.47 17.35
C LEU A 139 4.96 -11.24 17.74
N GLY A 140 4.34 -10.07 17.74
CA GLY A 140 4.98 -8.84 18.19
C GLY A 140 4.67 -7.64 17.31
N THR A 141 5.59 -6.72 17.21
CA THR A 141 5.52 -5.60 16.28
C THR A 141 6.44 -5.86 15.10
N THR A 142 5.87 -5.92 13.91
CA THR A 142 6.63 -5.98 12.65
C THR A 142 6.72 -4.60 12.04
N ASN A 143 7.94 -4.21 11.66
CA ASN A 143 8.23 -2.95 11.01
C ASN A 143 8.52 -3.20 9.53
N TYR A 144 7.72 -2.62 8.65
CA TYR A 144 7.92 -2.65 7.21
C TYR A 144 8.54 -1.32 6.78
N LEU A 145 9.85 -1.33 6.51
CA LEU A 145 10.53 -0.17 5.94
C LEU A 145 10.35 -0.20 4.42
N CYS A 146 9.52 0.69 3.95
CA CYS A 146 9.33 0.92 2.52
C CYS A 146 10.34 1.96 2.04
N ASN A 147 11.21 1.56 1.14
CA ASN A 147 12.25 2.40 0.59
C ASN A 147 12.18 2.43 -0.94
N GLN A 148 12.13 3.61 -1.51
CA GLN A 148 12.23 3.80 -2.94
C GLN A 148 13.67 4.16 -3.30
N ASN A 149 14.31 3.32 -4.07
CA ASN A 149 15.61 3.61 -4.67
C ASN A 149 15.40 4.49 -5.89
N ASN A 150 15.61 5.77 -5.74
CA ASN A 150 15.59 6.69 -6.88
C ASN A 150 17.01 6.87 -7.42
N PRO A 151 17.28 6.50 -8.69
CA PRO A 151 18.58 6.71 -9.31
C PRO A 151 18.91 8.19 -9.61
N ALA A 152 17.92 9.04 -9.63
CA ALA A 152 18.10 10.48 -9.83
C ALA A 152 18.08 11.19 -8.48
N SER A 153 19.23 11.48 -7.92
CA SER A 153 19.44 12.08 -6.59
C SER A 153 18.98 13.54 -6.45
N ASN A 154 18.03 13.99 -7.22
CA ASN A 154 17.49 15.34 -7.12
C ASN A 154 16.16 15.31 -6.35
N LEU A 155 16.26 15.28 -5.03
CA LEU A 155 15.20 15.74 -4.15
C LEU A 155 14.99 17.24 -4.41
N ASN A 156 14.29 17.58 -5.49
CA ASN A 156 13.89 18.96 -5.69
C ASN A 156 12.85 19.30 -4.64
N ALA A 157 13.18 20.30 -3.84
CA ALA A 157 12.31 20.87 -2.83
C ALA A 157 10.91 21.10 -3.41
N GLY A 158 9.97 20.26 -3.05
CA GLY A 158 8.59 20.50 -3.46
C GLY A 158 7.59 19.38 -3.25
N SER A 159 7.93 18.10 -3.33
CA SER A 159 6.85 17.12 -3.35
C SER A 159 7.22 15.65 -3.35
N THR A 160 7.98 15.18 -2.39
CA THR A 160 8.01 13.74 -2.16
C THR A 160 6.94 13.38 -1.15
N ILE A 161 5.90 12.70 -1.58
CA ILE A 161 4.87 12.16 -0.71
C ILE A 161 5.01 10.65 -0.73
N GLN A 162 5.16 10.05 0.44
CA GLN A 162 5.06 8.61 0.59
C GLN A 162 3.93 8.28 1.56
N GLN A 163 3.01 7.45 1.11
CA GLN A 163 1.85 7.02 1.87
C GLN A 163 1.82 5.51 1.96
N LEU A 164 1.53 5.01 3.15
CA LEU A 164 1.46 3.59 3.46
C LEU A 164 0.18 3.28 4.22
N ALA A 165 -0.50 2.23 3.83
CA ALA A 165 -1.60 1.62 4.56
C ALA A 165 -1.37 0.12 4.63
N ALA A 166 -1.59 -0.49 5.78
CA ALA A 166 -1.44 -1.94 5.94
C ALA A 166 -2.47 -2.52 6.91
N ALA A 167 -2.77 -3.80 6.71
CA ALA A 167 -3.67 -4.57 7.54
C ALA A 167 -3.13 -5.99 7.75
N HIS A 168 -3.36 -6.55 8.93
CA HIS A 168 -2.89 -7.86 9.35
C HIS A 168 -4.06 -8.77 9.71
N TRP A 169 -4.01 -10.01 9.26
CA TRP A 169 -4.96 -11.10 9.57
C TRP A 169 -4.25 -12.26 10.26
N LYS A 170 -5.03 -12.97 11.11
CA LYS A 170 -4.60 -14.21 11.74
C LYS A 170 -5.45 -15.38 11.30
#